data_ffcb32381c0bc1475609a1e47f789ec2
#
_entry.id   ffcb32381c0bc1475609a1e47f789ec2
#
_cell.length_a   1.000
_cell.length_b   1.000
_cell.length_c   1.000
_cell.angle_alpha   90.00
_cell.angle_beta   90.00
_cell.angle_gamma   90.00
#
_symmetry.space_group_name_H-M   'P 1'
#
loop_
_entity.id
_entity.type
_entity.pdbx_description
1 polymer ?
#
loop_
_entity_poly.entity_id
_entity_poly.type
_entity_poly.pdbx_seq_one_letter_code
_entity_poly.pdbx_strand_id
1 'polypeptide(L)'
;MKPIELLASIDDENTPIVAILGMLGHGKTLTAVAIATLLKLINDDLGNELTILSNTPLKIEHEFLHSMEQLEDRYNTIMLIDEFYLIADSYKWQSSSTFMTTDVSMDLRKRNNTIILTSQYANQIAKRVRQLITLFIKPQIQYNFITKLNLANVAEGADIDYCIMNLSPFINIYNTRYKPLPLEMEEKPKKKR
;
A
#
# COMPACT_ATOMS: atom_id res chain seq x y z
N MET A 1 -3.00 8.14 18.85
CA MET A 1 -1.72 7.99 18.09
C MET A 1 -1.40 9.29 17.35
N LYS A 2 -0.16 9.75 17.33
CA LYS A 2 0.30 10.90 16.51
C LYS A 2 0.67 10.43 15.10
N PRO A 3 0.64 11.31 14.08
CA PRO A 3 1.04 10.93 12.71
C PRO A 3 2.45 10.32 12.62
N ILE A 4 3.42 10.84 13.37
CA ILE A 4 4.78 10.31 13.37
C ILE A 4 4.85 8.91 13.98
N GLU A 5 4.05 8.61 14.99
CA GLU A 5 3.96 7.27 15.59
C GLU A 5 3.34 6.27 14.61
N LEU A 6 2.33 6.69 13.82
CA LEU A 6 1.77 5.88 12.74
C LEU A 6 2.81 5.58 11.66
N LEU A 7 3.54 6.60 11.20
CA LEU A 7 4.58 6.42 10.18
C LEU A 7 5.70 5.51 10.68
N ALA A 8 6.15 5.70 11.92
CA ALA A 8 7.14 4.83 12.53
C ALA A 8 6.65 3.38 12.65
N SER A 9 5.37 3.15 12.96
CA SER A 9 4.81 1.79 13.02
C SER A 9 4.69 1.12 11.66
N ILE A 10 4.60 1.89 10.56
CA ILE A 10 4.59 1.36 9.19
C ILE A 10 6.03 1.10 8.71
N ASP A 11 6.95 1.97 9.06
CA ASP A 11 8.38 1.85 8.71
C ASP A 11 9.09 0.75 9.54
N ASP A 12 8.52 0.35 10.66
CA ASP A 12 9.00 -0.79 11.45
C ASP A 12 8.80 -2.10 10.67
N GLU A 13 9.80 -2.98 10.76
CA GLU A 13 9.81 -4.31 10.11
C GLU A 13 8.55 -5.17 10.40
N ASN A 14 7.70 -4.74 11.33
CA ASN A 14 6.49 -5.45 11.74
C ASN A 14 5.23 -5.12 10.92
N THR A 15 5.24 -4.08 10.06
CA THR A 15 4.05 -3.66 9.30
C THR A 15 4.26 -3.65 7.78
N PRO A 16 4.59 -4.80 7.17
CA PRO A 16 4.94 -4.83 5.75
C PRO A 16 3.74 -4.67 4.81
N ILE A 17 2.48 -4.85 5.28
CA ILE A 17 1.30 -4.76 4.43
C ILE A 17 0.21 -3.93 5.11
N VAL A 18 -0.08 -2.78 4.52
CA VAL A 18 -1.10 -1.81 4.97
C VAL A 18 -2.26 -1.79 3.99
N ALA A 19 -3.48 -1.96 4.49
CA ALA A 19 -4.69 -1.83 3.69
C ALA A 19 -5.51 -0.60 4.08
N ILE A 20 -5.78 0.27 3.11
CA ILE A 20 -6.59 1.47 3.31
C ILE A 20 -7.97 1.22 2.72
N LEU A 21 -8.98 1.18 3.58
CA LEU A 21 -10.34 0.80 3.25
C LEU A 21 -11.31 1.98 3.36
N GLY A 22 -12.27 2.04 2.46
CA GLY A 22 -13.35 3.05 2.55
C GLY A 22 -14.08 3.24 1.23
N MET A 23 -15.26 3.82 1.30
CA MET A 23 -16.09 4.12 0.14
C MET A 23 -15.42 5.14 -0.80
N LEU A 24 -15.99 5.28 -2.00
CA LEU A 24 -15.58 6.32 -2.94
C LEU A 24 -15.66 7.71 -2.26
N GLY A 25 -14.65 8.53 -2.47
CA GLY A 25 -14.59 9.88 -1.89
C GLY A 25 -14.09 9.97 -0.44
N HIS A 26 -13.84 8.85 0.24
CA HIS A 26 -13.34 8.85 1.64
C HIS A 26 -11.84 9.14 1.77
N GLY A 27 -11.14 9.42 0.66
CA GLY A 27 -9.74 9.83 0.70
C GLY A 27 -8.73 8.69 0.78
N LYS A 28 -9.08 7.47 0.37
CA LYS A 28 -8.18 6.31 0.40
C LYS A 28 -6.86 6.57 -0.35
N THR A 29 -6.98 6.90 -1.64
CA THR A 29 -5.82 7.18 -2.51
C THR A 29 -5.00 8.34 -1.98
N LEU A 30 -5.65 9.43 -1.52
CA LEU A 30 -4.97 10.57 -0.92
C LEU A 30 -4.19 10.17 0.34
N THR A 31 -4.79 9.35 1.21
CA THR A 31 -4.13 8.82 2.40
C THR A 31 -2.94 7.93 2.04
N ALA A 32 -3.11 7.03 1.07
CA ALA A 32 -2.04 6.14 0.61
C ALA A 32 -0.84 6.93 0.05
N VAL A 33 -1.11 7.91 -0.81
CA VAL A 33 -0.09 8.80 -1.39
C VAL A 33 0.60 9.63 -0.31
N ALA A 34 -0.15 10.17 0.66
CA ALA A 34 0.42 10.94 1.76
C ALA A 34 1.36 10.09 2.63
N ILE A 35 0.94 8.88 3.01
CA ILE A 35 1.77 7.97 3.80
C ILE A 35 3.04 7.59 3.02
N ALA A 36 2.92 7.17 1.76
CA ALA A 36 4.06 6.80 0.93
C ALA A 36 5.05 7.97 0.75
N THR A 37 4.53 9.17 0.52
CA THR A 37 5.37 10.39 0.37
C THR A 37 6.11 10.73 1.65
N LEU A 38 5.43 10.67 2.79
CA LEU A 38 6.04 10.99 4.09
C LEU A 38 7.09 9.95 4.48
N LEU A 39 6.83 8.67 4.26
CA LEU A 39 7.81 7.60 4.49
C LEU A 39 9.05 7.80 3.62
N LYS A 40 8.87 8.12 2.32
CA LYS A 40 10.01 8.45 1.44
C LYS A 40 10.80 9.63 1.97
N LEU A 41 10.16 10.75 2.32
CA LEU A 41 10.85 11.93 2.84
C LEU A 41 11.63 11.65 4.12
N ILE A 42 11.05 10.89 5.06
CA ILE A 42 11.71 10.53 6.32
C ILE A 42 12.94 9.65 6.03
N ASN A 43 12.79 8.64 5.17
CA ASN A 43 13.90 7.74 4.85
C ASN A 43 15.01 8.45 4.08
N ASP A 44 14.67 9.32 3.10
CA ASP A 44 15.64 10.11 2.37
C ASP A 44 16.45 11.05 3.33
N ASP A 45 15.79 11.67 4.32
CA ASP A 45 16.44 12.50 5.35
C ASP A 45 17.39 11.68 6.26
N LEU A 46 17.09 10.39 6.46
CA LEU A 46 17.95 9.46 7.21
C LEU A 46 19.08 8.86 6.37
N GLY A 47 19.14 9.20 5.07
CA GLY A 47 20.13 8.66 4.14
C GLY A 47 19.79 7.27 3.60
N ASN A 48 18.57 6.80 3.80
CA ASN A 48 18.05 5.57 3.24
C ASN A 48 17.32 5.90 1.93
N GLU A 49 17.87 5.53 0.80
CA GLU A 49 17.19 5.69 -0.49
C GLU A 49 15.95 4.76 -0.53
N LEU A 50 14.75 5.36 -0.50
CA LEU A 50 13.50 4.62 -0.58
C LEU A 50 12.83 4.85 -1.93
N THR A 51 12.54 3.76 -2.66
CA THR A 51 11.86 3.80 -3.96
C THR A 51 10.35 3.63 -3.78
N ILE A 52 9.56 4.39 -4.55
CA ILE A 52 8.11 4.18 -4.66
C ILE A 52 7.80 3.51 -6.01
N LEU A 53 7.13 2.35 -5.97
CA LEU A 53 6.45 1.74 -7.12
C LEU A 53 4.97 2.04 -7.02
N SER A 54 4.35 2.58 -8.07
CA SER A 54 2.91 2.92 -8.03
C SER A 54 2.20 2.56 -9.33
N ASN A 55 1.02 1.95 -9.25
CA ASN A 55 0.13 1.77 -10.39
C ASN A 55 -0.69 3.04 -10.73
N THR A 56 -0.50 4.11 -9.96
CA THR A 56 -1.09 5.42 -10.18
C THR A 56 0.03 6.45 -10.37
N PRO A 57 -0.01 7.30 -11.44
CA PRO A 57 1.03 8.30 -11.66
C PRO A 57 1.03 9.35 -10.54
N LEU A 58 2.21 9.60 -10.00
CA LEU A 58 2.46 10.57 -8.95
C LEU A 58 3.30 11.73 -9.52
N LYS A 59 3.21 12.92 -8.91
CA LYS A 59 4.07 14.07 -9.25
C LYS A 59 5.34 14.15 -8.40
N ILE A 60 5.63 13.09 -7.67
CA ILE A 60 6.91 12.88 -6.99
C ILE A 60 7.67 11.79 -7.72
N GLU A 61 8.95 11.66 -7.45
CA GLU A 61 9.77 10.61 -8.01
C GLU A 61 9.22 9.24 -7.64
N HIS A 62 8.92 8.44 -8.65
CA HIS A 62 8.43 7.07 -8.50
C HIS A 62 8.68 6.28 -9.78
N GLU A 63 8.66 4.97 -9.67
CA GLU A 63 8.61 4.07 -10.81
C GLU A 63 7.20 3.55 -11.00
N PHE A 64 6.86 3.25 -12.26
CA PHE A 64 5.53 2.72 -12.54
C PHE A 64 5.47 1.22 -12.22
N LEU A 65 4.45 0.84 -11.46
CA LEU A 65 4.21 -0.55 -11.12
C LEU A 65 3.43 -1.23 -12.25
N HIS A 66 4.07 -2.15 -12.94
CA HIS A 66 3.47 -2.97 -14.01
C HIS A 66 3.12 -4.37 -13.53
N SER A 67 3.93 -4.95 -12.67
CA SER A 67 3.73 -6.30 -12.15
C SER A 67 4.23 -6.44 -10.71
N MET A 68 3.76 -7.46 -10.01
CA MET A 68 4.19 -7.72 -8.63
C MET A 68 5.63 -8.28 -8.57
N GLU A 69 6.08 -8.92 -9.62
CA GLU A 69 7.43 -9.48 -9.75
C GLU A 69 8.51 -8.40 -9.64
N GLN A 70 8.17 -7.13 -9.92
CA GLN A 70 9.08 -6.00 -9.73
C GLN A 70 9.59 -5.87 -8.28
N LEU A 71 8.91 -6.48 -7.30
CA LEU A 71 9.32 -6.44 -5.89
C LEU A 71 10.31 -7.57 -5.52
N GLU A 72 10.42 -8.63 -6.34
CA GLU A 72 11.17 -9.83 -5.98
C GLU A 72 12.66 -9.56 -5.63
N ASP A 73 13.30 -8.61 -6.32
CA ASP A 73 14.74 -8.32 -6.15
C ASP A 73 15.00 -6.92 -5.56
N ARG A 74 13.98 -6.27 -4.99
CA ARG A 74 14.11 -4.91 -4.48
C ARG A 74 14.23 -4.85 -2.97
N TYR A 75 14.89 -3.80 -2.52
CA TYR A 75 15.06 -3.41 -1.13
C TYR A 75 14.60 -1.96 -0.95
N ASN A 76 14.21 -1.58 0.25
CA ASN A 76 13.78 -0.24 0.60
C ASN A 76 12.72 0.30 -0.38
N THR A 77 11.64 -0.47 -0.59
CA THR A 77 10.65 -0.13 -1.60
C THR A 77 9.24 -0.10 -1.01
N ILE A 78 8.51 0.99 -1.29
CA ILE A 78 7.07 1.07 -1.06
C ILE A 78 6.35 0.74 -2.37
N MET A 79 5.53 -0.30 -2.36
CA MET A 79 4.61 -0.62 -3.44
C MET A 79 3.24 -0.05 -3.12
N LEU A 80 2.82 0.99 -3.86
CA LEU A 80 1.51 1.61 -3.73
C LEU A 80 0.57 1.05 -4.79
N ILE A 81 -0.46 0.34 -4.36
CA ILE A 81 -1.46 -0.29 -5.24
C ILE A 81 -2.81 0.35 -5.00
N ASP A 82 -3.20 1.25 -5.87
CA ASP A 82 -4.53 1.87 -5.81
C ASP A 82 -5.58 0.97 -6.48
N GLU A 83 -6.77 0.90 -5.88
CA GLU A 83 -7.89 0.07 -6.33
C GLU A 83 -7.51 -1.43 -6.52
N PHE A 84 -6.95 -2.04 -5.48
CA PHE A 84 -6.43 -3.42 -5.50
C PHE A 84 -7.41 -4.46 -6.07
N TYR A 85 -8.73 -4.24 -5.97
CA TYR A 85 -9.74 -5.14 -6.54
C TYR A 85 -9.64 -5.29 -8.07
N LEU A 86 -9.13 -4.28 -8.79
CA LEU A 86 -8.92 -4.37 -10.25
C LEU A 86 -7.87 -5.42 -10.61
N ILE A 87 -6.97 -5.72 -9.68
CA ILE A 87 -5.94 -6.73 -9.82
C ILE A 87 -6.48 -8.10 -9.41
N ALA A 88 -7.27 -8.13 -8.33
CA ALA A 88 -7.81 -9.36 -7.76
C ALA A 88 -8.80 -10.08 -8.69
N ASP A 89 -9.51 -9.36 -9.55
CA ASP A 89 -10.45 -9.90 -10.55
C ASP A 89 -9.73 -10.56 -11.74
N SER A 90 -8.44 -10.34 -11.94
CA SER A 90 -7.70 -11.10 -12.93
C SER A 90 -7.52 -12.55 -12.44
N TYR A 91 -8.17 -13.49 -13.11
CA TYR A 91 -8.06 -14.96 -12.85
C TYR A 91 -6.60 -15.45 -12.78
N LYS A 92 -5.67 -14.71 -13.34
CA LYS A 92 -4.23 -14.96 -13.33
C LYS A 92 -3.59 -14.72 -11.97
N TRP A 93 -4.14 -13.83 -11.12
CA TRP A 93 -3.66 -13.60 -9.76
C TRP A 93 -3.71 -14.84 -8.86
N GLN A 94 -4.68 -15.71 -9.09
CA GLN A 94 -4.81 -16.97 -8.34
C GLN A 94 -3.77 -18.03 -8.75
N SER A 95 -3.23 -17.95 -9.95
CA SER A 95 -2.25 -18.91 -10.48
C SER A 95 -0.79 -18.48 -10.24
N SER A 96 -0.50 -17.20 -10.05
CA SER A 96 0.79 -16.70 -9.57
C SER A 96 0.89 -16.76 -8.04
N SER A 97 0.30 -17.79 -7.46
CA SER A 97 0.13 -18.05 -6.03
C SER A 97 1.42 -18.11 -5.20
N THR A 98 2.57 -17.98 -5.82
CA THR A 98 3.88 -17.95 -5.16
C THR A 98 4.13 -16.63 -4.44
N PHE A 99 3.50 -15.52 -4.88
CA PHE A 99 3.84 -14.19 -4.39
C PHE A 99 3.14 -13.79 -3.07
N MET A 100 2.12 -14.52 -2.62
CA MET A 100 1.35 -14.21 -1.40
C MET A 100 1.29 -15.40 -0.46
N THR A 101 2.42 -16.01 -0.21
CA THR A 101 2.59 -17.00 0.86
C THR A 101 3.11 -16.31 2.14
N THR A 102 3.10 -17.02 3.26
CA THR A 102 3.68 -16.54 4.53
C THR A 102 5.16 -16.14 4.36
N ASP A 103 5.86 -16.80 3.43
CA ASP A 103 7.26 -16.52 3.11
C ASP A 103 7.45 -15.11 2.53
N VAL A 104 6.48 -14.61 1.73
CA VAL A 104 6.54 -13.26 1.16
C VAL A 104 6.49 -12.17 2.23
N SER A 105 5.65 -12.32 3.26
CA SER A 105 5.62 -11.31 4.33
C SER A 105 6.94 -11.26 5.11
N MET A 106 7.62 -12.41 5.27
CA MET A 106 8.97 -12.46 5.86
C MET A 106 10.02 -11.84 4.94
N ASP A 107 9.91 -12.06 3.64
CA ASP A 107 10.84 -11.47 2.66
C ASP A 107 10.65 -9.96 2.53
N LEU A 108 9.41 -9.46 2.57
CA LEU A 108 9.14 -8.03 2.62
C LEU A 108 9.84 -7.36 3.81
N ARG A 109 9.72 -7.95 4.99
CA ARG A 109 10.39 -7.45 6.21
C ARG A 109 11.91 -7.42 6.07
N LYS A 110 12.51 -8.54 5.65
CA LYS A 110 13.96 -8.65 5.50
C LYS A 110 14.55 -7.67 4.50
N ARG A 111 13.75 -7.23 3.51
CA ARG A 111 14.15 -6.32 2.45
C ARG A 111 13.75 -4.88 2.72
N ASN A 112 13.13 -4.59 3.85
CA ASN A 112 12.55 -3.29 4.17
C ASN A 112 11.56 -2.82 3.09
N ASN A 113 10.68 -3.72 2.64
CA ASN A 113 9.66 -3.44 1.64
C ASN A 113 8.29 -3.34 2.30
N THR A 114 7.50 -2.35 1.90
CA THR A 114 6.13 -2.12 2.38
C THR A 114 5.14 -2.11 1.23
N ILE A 115 4.02 -2.79 1.38
CA ILE A 115 2.89 -2.74 0.45
C ILE A 115 1.79 -1.88 1.06
N ILE A 116 1.39 -0.83 0.37
CA ILE A 116 0.22 -0.01 0.69
C ILE A 116 -0.83 -0.25 -0.38
N LEU A 117 -1.94 -0.86 -0.03
CA LEU A 117 -3.03 -1.12 -0.97
C LEU A 117 -4.30 -0.39 -0.57
N THR A 118 -5.08 0.04 -1.56
CA THR A 118 -6.41 0.60 -1.31
C THR A 118 -7.50 -0.32 -1.83
N SER A 119 -8.64 -0.36 -1.14
CA SER A 119 -9.85 -1.07 -1.58
C SER A 119 -11.10 -0.43 -0.97
N GLN A 120 -12.26 -0.66 -1.59
CA GLN A 120 -13.50 -0.17 -1.02
C GLN A 120 -13.92 -1.01 0.19
N TYR A 121 -13.79 -2.32 0.09
CA TYR A 121 -14.18 -3.28 1.12
C TYR A 121 -13.11 -4.33 1.35
N ALA A 122 -12.99 -4.80 2.58
CA ALA A 122 -12.04 -5.85 2.92
C ALA A 122 -12.31 -7.18 2.19
N ASN A 123 -13.57 -7.48 1.86
CA ASN A 123 -13.94 -8.70 1.14
C ASN A 123 -13.54 -8.70 -0.35
N GLN A 124 -13.24 -7.53 -0.92
CA GLN A 124 -12.67 -7.40 -2.26
C GLN A 124 -11.17 -7.78 -2.31
N ILE A 125 -10.53 -7.83 -1.16
CA ILE A 125 -9.16 -8.30 -1.05
C ILE A 125 -9.19 -9.83 -0.90
N ALA A 126 -8.45 -10.54 -1.77
CA ALA A 126 -8.37 -12.00 -1.70
C ALA A 126 -8.04 -12.48 -0.28
N LYS A 127 -8.69 -13.55 0.17
CA LYS A 127 -8.58 -14.05 1.55
C LYS A 127 -7.11 -14.23 2.00
N ARG A 128 -6.26 -14.78 1.13
CA ARG A 128 -4.84 -15.01 1.43
C ARG A 128 -4.10 -13.70 1.68
N VAL A 129 -4.30 -12.67 0.84
CA VAL A 129 -3.71 -11.33 1.02
C VAL A 129 -4.21 -10.70 2.31
N ARG A 130 -5.52 -10.77 2.55
CA ARG A 130 -6.14 -10.21 3.75
C ARG A 130 -5.59 -10.80 5.05
N GLN A 131 -5.17 -12.06 5.05
CA GLN A 131 -4.53 -12.71 6.20
C GLN A 131 -3.11 -12.21 6.48
N LEU A 132 -2.46 -11.58 5.49
CA LEU A 132 -1.12 -11.02 5.60
C LEU A 132 -1.13 -9.51 5.94
N ILE A 133 -2.29 -8.86 5.89
CA ILE A 133 -2.42 -7.45 6.23
C ILE A 133 -2.16 -7.29 7.73
N THR A 134 -1.22 -6.43 8.06
CA THR A 134 -0.84 -6.12 9.43
C THR A 134 -1.58 -4.92 9.98
N LEU A 135 -1.89 -3.93 9.11
CA LEU A 135 -2.57 -2.71 9.52
C LEU A 135 -3.73 -2.38 8.56
N PHE A 136 -4.92 -2.18 9.11
CA PHE A 136 -6.05 -1.60 8.39
C PHE A 136 -6.22 -0.14 8.77
N ILE A 137 -6.40 0.72 7.76
CA ILE A 137 -6.66 2.16 7.91
C ILE A 137 -8.00 2.48 7.26
N LYS A 138 -8.89 3.17 7.98
CA LYS A 138 -10.14 3.71 7.44
C LYS A 138 -10.13 5.23 7.54
N PRO A 139 -9.83 5.95 6.44
CA PRO A 139 -9.83 7.39 6.44
C PRO A 139 -11.26 7.95 6.47
N GLN A 140 -11.44 9.06 7.18
CA GLN A 140 -12.64 9.86 7.20
C GLN A 140 -12.25 11.32 7.03
N ILE A 141 -12.36 11.83 5.81
CA ILE A 141 -12.08 13.24 5.52
C ILE A 141 -13.10 14.10 6.27
N GLN A 142 -12.57 15.04 7.05
CA GLN A 142 -13.30 16.10 7.72
C GLN A 142 -13.12 17.41 6.94
N TYR A 143 -13.32 18.53 7.62
CA TYR A 143 -13.15 19.85 7.04
C TYR A 143 -11.70 20.13 6.61
N ASN A 144 -11.51 20.76 5.43
CA ASN A 144 -10.20 21.17 4.89
C ASN A 144 -9.15 20.05 4.79
N PHE A 145 -9.58 18.84 4.39
CA PHE A 145 -8.69 17.66 4.27
C PHE A 145 -7.99 17.24 5.57
N ILE A 146 -8.43 17.73 6.71
CA ILE A 146 -8.10 17.11 7.99
C ILE A 146 -8.82 15.76 8.00
N THR A 147 -8.06 14.70 8.14
CA THR A 147 -8.58 13.34 8.02
C THR A 147 -8.36 12.58 9.33
N LYS A 148 -9.44 11.99 9.83
CA LYS A 148 -9.36 11.02 10.91
C LYS A 148 -9.08 9.65 10.28
N LEU A 149 -7.95 9.06 10.63
CA LEU A 149 -7.55 7.71 10.25
C LEU A 149 -7.90 6.77 11.41
N ASN A 150 -8.90 5.92 11.23
CA ASN A 150 -9.19 4.87 12.20
C ASN A 150 -8.32 3.66 11.87
N LEU A 151 -7.57 3.18 12.86
CA LEU A 151 -6.51 2.18 12.72
C LEU A 151 -6.94 0.88 13.41
N ALA A 152 -6.69 -0.25 12.78
CA ALA A 152 -6.86 -1.55 13.39
C ALA A 152 -5.61 -2.39 13.09
N ASN A 153 -4.77 -2.62 14.11
CA ASN A 153 -3.62 -3.50 14.02
C ASN A 153 -4.07 -4.95 14.26
N VAL A 154 -3.84 -5.82 13.29
CA VAL A 154 -4.27 -7.23 13.36
C VAL A 154 -3.37 -8.04 14.30
N ALA A 155 -2.09 -7.67 14.43
CA ALA A 155 -1.13 -8.39 15.24
C ALA A 155 -1.34 -8.19 16.75
N GLU A 156 -1.90 -7.04 17.15
CA GLU A 156 -2.06 -6.65 18.57
C GLU A 156 -3.45 -6.93 19.15
N GLY A 157 -4.35 -7.57 18.34
CA GLY A 157 -5.69 -7.91 18.81
C GLY A 157 -6.59 -6.69 18.98
N ALA A 158 -6.94 -6.04 17.87
CA ALA A 158 -8.10 -5.15 17.68
C ALA A 158 -8.29 -3.97 18.67
N ASP A 159 -7.24 -3.36 19.17
CA ASP A 159 -7.39 -2.01 19.73
C ASP A 159 -7.52 -1.02 18.57
N ILE A 160 -8.73 -0.44 18.44
CA ILE A 160 -9.01 0.58 17.44
C ILE A 160 -8.45 1.90 17.97
N ASP A 161 -7.29 2.28 17.49
CA ASP A 161 -6.74 3.62 17.69
C ASP A 161 -7.13 4.55 16.54
N TYR A 162 -6.83 5.82 16.66
CA TYR A 162 -7.00 6.77 15.57
C TYR A 162 -5.84 7.77 15.53
N CYS A 163 -5.61 8.28 14.32
CA CYS A 163 -4.67 9.36 14.05
C CYS A 163 -5.39 10.48 13.30
N ILE A 164 -5.06 11.73 13.59
CA ILE A 164 -5.55 12.89 12.82
C ILE A 164 -4.39 13.43 11.98
N MET A 165 -4.59 13.45 10.66
CA MET A 165 -3.58 13.90 9.71
C MET A 165 -4.15 14.98 8.79
N ASN A 166 -3.36 16.02 8.53
CA ASN A 166 -3.68 17.00 7.49
C ASN A 166 -3.18 16.49 6.13
N LEU A 167 -4.10 16.16 5.23
CA LEU A 167 -3.78 15.67 3.89
C LEU A 167 -3.75 16.77 2.83
N SER A 168 -4.02 18.04 3.17
CA SER A 168 -4.05 19.14 2.20
C SER A 168 -2.75 19.33 1.41
N PRO A 169 -1.53 19.11 1.94
CA PRO A 169 -0.29 19.25 1.18
C PRO A 169 -0.16 18.22 0.03
N PHE A 170 -0.89 17.10 0.12
CA PHE A 170 -0.73 15.97 -0.79
C PHE A 170 -1.75 15.95 -1.93
N ILE A 171 -2.75 16.87 -1.95
CA ILE A 171 -3.85 16.88 -2.93
C ILE A 171 -3.34 16.95 -4.38
N ASN A 172 -2.26 17.67 -4.60
CA ASN A 172 -1.71 17.89 -5.94
C ASN A 172 -0.66 16.85 -6.35
N ILE A 173 -0.35 15.86 -5.51
CA ILE A 173 0.68 14.86 -5.79
C ILE A 173 0.21 13.82 -6.80
N TYR A 174 -1.09 13.55 -6.88
CA TYR A 174 -1.67 12.61 -7.84
C TYR A 174 -2.87 13.20 -8.59
N ASN A 175 -3.24 12.56 -9.71
CA ASN A 175 -4.39 12.98 -10.49
C ASN A 175 -5.63 12.17 -10.08
N THR A 176 -6.59 12.80 -9.41
CA THR A 176 -7.85 12.19 -8.94
C THR A 176 -8.73 11.63 -10.06
N ARG A 177 -8.51 12.02 -11.31
CA ARG A 177 -9.26 11.55 -12.49
C ARG A 177 -8.59 10.37 -13.18
N TYR A 178 -7.39 10.01 -12.78
CA TYR A 178 -6.69 8.87 -13.34
C TYR A 178 -7.31 7.58 -12.81
N LYS A 179 -7.55 6.63 -13.73
CA LYS A 179 -7.94 5.27 -13.34
C LYS A 179 -6.67 4.42 -13.29
N PRO A 180 -6.38 3.75 -12.17
CA PRO A 180 -5.24 2.85 -12.07
C PRO A 180 -5.29 1.80 -13.18
N LEU A 181 -4.13 1.52 -13.79
CA LEU A 181 -4.03 0.45 -14.76
C LEU A 181 -3.99 -0.90 -14.04
N PRO A 182 -4.64 -1.93 -14.58
CA PRO A 182 -4.44 -3.29 -14.10
C PRO A 182 -2.97 -3.66 -14.29
N LEU A 183 -2.40 -4.39 -13.32
CA LEU A 183 -1.03 -4.87 -13.44
C LEU A 183 -0.94 -5.92 -14.55
N GLU A 184 0.09 -5.82 -15.38
CA GLU A 184 0.41 -6.83 -16.38
C GLU A 184 1.03 -8.04 -15.69
N MET A 185 0.71 -9.22 -16.16
CA MET A 185 1.32 -10.46 -15.69
C MET A 185 2.21 -11.01 -16.81
N GLU A 186 3.50 -11.15 -16.53
CA GLU A 186 4.38 -11.85 -17.45
C GLU A 186 3.93 -13.30 -17.62
N GLU A 187 3.62 -13.70 -18.86
CA GLU A 187 3.37 -15.10 -19.16
C GLU A 187 4.70 -15.86 -19.02
N LYS A 188 4.87 -16.62 -17.95
CA LYS A 188 6.00 -17.56 -17.86
C LYS A 188 5.97 -18.49 -19.08
N PRO A 189 7.07 -18.61 -19.83
CA PRO A 189 7.10 -19.45 -21.02
C PRO A 189 6.69 -20.88 -20.62
N LYS A 190 5.65 -21.41 -21.29
CA LYS A 190 5.19 -22.79 -21.07
C LYS A 190 6.38 -23.73 -21.25
N LYS A 191 6.85 -24.37 -20.19
CA LYS A 191 7.81 -25.46 -20.31
C LYS A 191 7.21 -26.49 -21.25
N LYS A 192 7.76 -26.59 -22.48
CA LYS A 192 7.45 -27.70 -23.39
C LYS A 192 7.81 -29.00 -22.64
N ARG A 193 6.81 -29.85 -22.44
CA ARG A 193 7.00 -31.24 -22.00
C ARG A 193 7.56 -32.07 -23.15
#